data_33614fb6447253d6b3be405336a6a9cb
#
_entry.id   33614fb6447253d6b3be405336a6a9cb
#
_cell.length_a   1.000
_cell.length_b   1.000
_cell.length_c   1.000
_cell.angle_alpha   90.00
_cell.angle_beta   90.00
_cell.angle_gamma   90.00
#
_symmetry.space_group_name_H-M   'P 1'
#
loop_
_entity.id
_entity.type
_entity.pdbx_description
1 polymer ?
#
loop_
_entity_poly.entity_id
_entity_poly.type
_entity_poly.pdbx_seq_one_letter_code
_entity_poly.pdbx_strand_id
1 'polypeptide(L)' 'MAKIKVTKVKSAINRTLRQKRTLEALGLKKIGQVVEHDATPNIIGMVNKVSHLVSVEETK' A
#
# COMPACT_ATOMS: atom_id res chain seq x y z
N MET A 1 -11.22 13.12 9.04
CA MET A 1 -11.14 12.39 7.78
C MET A 1 -10.69 10.97 8.06
N ALA A 2 -11.12 10.04 7.24
CA ALA A 2 -10.78 8.63 7.44
C ALA A 2 -9.31 8.38 7.10
N LYS A 3 -8.68 7.49 7.84
CA LYS A 3 -7.32 7.04 7.57
C LYS A 3 -7.31 5.55 7.35
N ILE A 4 -6.33 5.08 6.62
CA ILE A 4 -6.14 3.65 6.39
C ILE A 4 -4.74 3.24 6.80
N LYS A 5 -4.61 2.02 7.30
CA LYS A 5 -3.32 1.39 7.54
C LYS A 5 -3.08 0.36 6.45
N VAL A 6 -1.97 0.49 5.77
CA VAL A 6 -1.59 -0.41 4.69
C VAL A 6 -0.39 -1.22 5.14
N THR A 7 -0.53 -2.54 5.09
CA THR A 7 0.53 -3.47 5.48
C THR A 7 0.97 -4.26 4.26
N LYS A 8 2.27 -4.28 3.99
CA LYS A 8 2.82 -5.09 2.91
C LYS A 8 2.86 -6.54 3.37
N VAL A 9 2.11 -7.42 2.70
CA VAL A 9 2.00 -8.82 3.10
C VAL A 9 2.68 -9.79 2.14
N LYS A 10 3.01 -9.34 0.92
CA LYS A 10 3.68 -10.18 -0.08
C LYS A 10 4.85 -9.45 -0.70
N SER A 11 5.86 -10.23 -1.14
CA SER A 11 7.02 -9.68 -1.82
C SER A 11 6.67 -9.15 -3.20
N ALA A 12 7.31 -8.05 -3.60
CA ALA A 12 7.17 -7.48 -4.93
C ALA A 12 8.28 -7.91 -5.90
N ILE A 13 9.07 -8.91 -5.54
CA ILE A 13 10.25 -9.31 -6.32
C ILE A 13 9.89 -9.66 -7.76
N ASN A 14 8.80 -10.39 -7.98
CA ASN A 14 8.37 -10.82 -9.30
C ASN A 14 7.26 -9.97 -9.88
N ARG A 15 7.10 -8.74 -9.38
CA ARG A 15 6.05 -7.84 -9.84
C ARG A 15 6.61 -6.79 -10.78
N THR A 16 5.71 -6.09 -11.48
CA THR A 16 6.12 -5.06 -12.42
C THR A 16 6.79 -3.89 -11.68
N LEU A 17 7.63 -3.17 -12.41
CA LEU A 17 8.29 -1.99 -11.87
C LEU A 17 7.28 -0.96 -11.35
N ARG A 18 6.14 -0.82 -12.03
CA ARG A 18 5.07 0.09 -11.59
C ARG A 18 4.57 -0.27 -10.20
N GLN A 19 4.35 -1.55 -9.94
CA GLN A 19 3.88 -2.01 -8.65
C GLN A 19 4.93 -1.75 -7.57
N LYS A 20 6.20 -2.00 -7.86
CA LYS A 20 7.29 -1.70 -6.93
C LYS A 20 7.35 -0.21 -6.61
N ARG A 21 7.24 0.63 -7.62
CA ARG A 21 7.26 2.08 -7.42
C ARG A 21 6.06 2.56 -6.64
N THR A 22 4.89 1.97 -6.88
CA THR A 22 3.68 2.30 -6.13
C THR A 22 3.86 1.97 -4.65
N LEU A 23 4.43 0.79 -4.35
CA LEU A 23 4.71 0.42 -2.96
C LEU A 23 5.71 1.37 -2.31
N GLU A 24 6.75 1.77 -3.03
CA GLU A 24 7.73 2.73 -2.52
C GLU A 24 7.08 4.09 -2.24
N ALA A 25 6.20 4.53 -3.12
CA ALA A 25 5.48 5.79 -2.94
C ALA A 25 4.56 5.73 -1.71
N LEU A 26 4.03 4.55 -1.39
CA LEU A 26 3.25 4.34 -0.19
C LEU A 26 4.12 4.19 1.06
N GLY A 27 5.43 4.05 0.90
CA GLY A 27 6.35 3.86 2.00
C GLY A 27 6.52 2.42 2.44
N LEU A 28 6.06 1.46 1.64
CA LEU A 28 6.08 0.04 1.96
C LEU A 28 7.27 -0.64 1.29
N LYS A 29 8.38 -0.73 2.00
CA LYS A 29 9.61 -1.32 1.46
C LYS A 29 9.82 -2.76 1.88
N LYS A 30 9.36 -3.15 3.07
CA LYS A 30 9.59 -4.48 3.62
C LYS A 30 8.26 -5.16 3.94
N ILE A 31 8.24 -6.49 3.82
CA ILE A 31 7.08 -7.29 4.23
C ILE A 31 6.84 -7.09 5.73
N GLY A 32 5.59 -6.89 6.09
CA GLY A 32 5.21 -6.64 7.49
C GLY A 32 5.25 -5.17 7.88
N GLN A 33 5.78 -4.31 7.02
CA GLN A 33 5.79 -2.88 7.30
C GLN A 33 4.38 -2.31 7.19
N VAL A 34 4.01 -1.50 8.17
CA VAL A 34 2.69 -0.85 8.23
C VAL A 34 2.88 0.65 8.08
N VAL A 35 2.10 1.26 7.20
CA VAL A 35 2.11 2.71 6.99
C VAL A 35 0.68 3.21 7.02
N GLU A 36 0.47 4.33 7.72
CA GLU A 36 -0.83 4.97 7.78
C GLU A 36 -0.89 6.10 6.76
N HIS A 37 -1.98 6.16 6.01
CA HIS A 37 -2.23 7.20 5.02
C HIS A 37 -3.64 7.75 5.16
N ASP A 38 -3.84 8.98 4.72
CA ASP A 38 -5.18 9.52 4.57
C ASP A 38 -5.89 8.82 3.41
N ALA A 39 -7.18 8.56 3.58
CA ALA A 39 -7.98 7.87 2.56
C ALA A 39 -8.39 8.84 1.45
N THR A 40 -7.42 9.43 0.78
CA THR A 40 -7.67 10.31 -0.37
C THR A 40 -7.85 9.47 -1.64
N PRO A 41 -8.52 10.01 -2.68
CA PRO A 41 -8.65 9.28 -3.94
C PRO A 41 -7.31 8.83 -4.53
N ASN A 42 -6.25 9.65 -4.40
CA ASN A 42 -4.93 9.30 -4.89
C ASN A 42 -4.37 8.08 -4.17
N ILE A 43 -4.46 8.07 -2.84
CA ILE A 43 -3.96 6.95 -2.03
C ILE A 43 -4.79 5.69 -2.28
N ILE A 44 -6.09 5.82 -2.35
CA ILE A 44 -6.97 4.69 -2.64
C ILE A 44 -6.64 4.08 -4.00
N GLY A 45 -6.42 4.91 -5.02
CA GLY A 45 -6.03 4.42 -6.35
C GLY A 45 -4.72 3.67 -6.33
N MET A 46 -3.72 4.18 -5.61
CA MET A 46 -2.42 3.50 -5.47
C MET A 46 -2.56 2.15 -4.76
N VAL A 47 -3.32 2.13 -3.67
CA VAL A 47 -3.55 0.91 -2.91
C VAL A 47 -4.27 -0.14 -3.76
N ASN A 48 -5.26 0.28 -4.55
CA ASN A 48 -5.98 -0.64 -5.43
C ASN A 48 -5.07 -1.30 -6.47
N LYS A 49 -4.06 -0.58 -6.95
CA LYS A 49 -3.10 -1.13 -7.93
C LYS A 49 -2.25 -2.25 -7.33
N VAL A 50 -2.02 -2.22 -6.04
CA VAL A 50 -1.19 -3.21 -5.34
C VAL A 50 -1.98 -3.98 -4.28
N SER A 51 -3.31 -4.00 -4.39
CA SER A 51 -4.17 -4.60 -3.37
C SER A 51 -3.86 -6.09 -3.14
N HIS A 52 -3.35 -6.78 -4.14
CA HIS A 52 -2.97 -8.18 -4.02
C HIS A 52 -1.65 -8.39 -3.25
N LEU A 53 -0.93 -7.31 -2.98
CA LEU A 53 0.35 -7.35 -2.26
C LEU A 53 0.25 -6.77 -0.85
N VAL A 54 -0.86 -6.12 -0.52
CA VAL A 54 -1.01 -5.43 0.74
C VAL A 54 -2.34 -5.76 1.39
N SER A 55 -2.40 -5.53 2.70
CA SER A 55 -3.64 -5.60 3.47
C SER A 55 -3.99 -4.19 3.92
N VAL A 56 -5.24 -3.82 3.77
CA VAL A 56 -5.71 -2.47 4.12
C VAL A 56 -6.71 -2.57 5.25
N GLU A 57 -6.50 -1.76 6.27
CA GLU A 57 -7.41 -1.66 7.41
C GLU A 57 -7.82 -0.20 7.57
N GLU A 58 -9.12 0.04 7.65
CA GLU A 58 -9.61 1.39 7.90
C GLU A 58 -9.48 1.72 9.38
N THR A 59 -8.96 2.91 9.65
CA THR A 59 -8.93 3.48 10.98
C THR A 59 -9.66 4.80 10.96
N LYS A 60 -10.41 5.08 12.00
CA LYS A 60 -11.10 6.35 12.13
C LYS A 60 -10.31 7.31 12.99
#